data_47a0bd1f61d759373566aac16236a453
#
_entry.id   47a0bd1f61d759373566aac16236a453
#
_cell.length_a   1.000
_cell.length_b   1.000
_cell.length_c   1.000
_cell.angle_alpha   90.00
_cell.angle_beta   90.00
_cell.angle_gamma   90.00
#
_symmetry.space_group_name_H-M   'P 1'
#
loop_
_entity.id
_entity.type
_entity.pdbx_description
1 polymer ?
#
loop_
_entity_poly.entity_id
_entity_poly.type
_entity_poly.pdbx_seq_one_letter_code
_entity_poly.pdbx_strand_id
1 'polypeptide(L)'
;TDQVAALTSDQVAALTSSQLGALSTDDIVALATEGLVALTSAQLQVLTTVQYAALSTAQIVALSTDDIVAMTTSQAAALTVAQIEAYTTGQIVGLETRDLDVMSMTQVAAFTTDDIAVMSGAQLDAVLTASPIVLDLDGNGVHTRSAAQGVGFDLAGTGSVSRSGWVGAGDALLVRDRNGDGVINDGRELYGVGTLDAQGKRVGHGFAALALEDSNLDGAVNAA
;
A
#
# COMPACT_ATOMS: atom_id res chain seq x y z
N THR A 1 -6.84 -28.80 14.76
CA THR A 1 -6.11 -28.67 13.46
C THR A 1 -6.47 -29.84 12.53
N ASP A 2 -6.24 -31.11 12.90
CA ASP A 2 -6.53 -32.28 12.04
C ASP A 2 -8.02 -32.40 11.69
N GLN A 3 -8.91 -32.06 12.63
CA GLN A 3 -10.36 -32.06 12.40
C GLN A 3 -10.77 -30.96 11.42
N VAL A 4 -10.14 -29.80 11.49
CA VAL A 4 -10.42 -28.67 10.58
C VAL A 4 -9.90 -28.97 9.17
N ALA A 5 -8.73 -29.58 9.06
CA ALA A 5 -8.19 -30.03 7.77
C ALA A 5 -9.05 -31.12 7.07
N ALA A 6 -9.86 -31.84 7.83
CA ALA A 6 -10.77 -32.87 7.32
C ALA A 6 -12.16 -32.34 6.94
N LEU A 7 -12.46 -31.05 7.16
CA LEU A 7 -13.74 -30.46 6.76
C LEU A 7 -13.85 -30.40 5.24
N THR A 8 -15.02 -30.78 4.74
CA THR A 8 -15.36 -30.58 3.33
C THR A 8 -15.72 -29.13 3.06
N SER A 9 -15.64 -28.68 1.79
CA SER A 9 -16.06 -27.34 1.37
C SER A 9 -17.47 -26.98 1.83
N ASP A 10 -18.44 -27.91 1.74
CA ASP A 10 -19.81 -27.69 2.20
C ASP A 10 -19.86 -27.46 3.72
N GLN A 11 -19.07 -28.20 4.49
CA GLN A 11 -19.00 -28.04 5.94
C GLN A 11 -18.38 -26.71 6.33
N VAL A 12 -17.33 -26.27 5.61
CA VAL A 12 -16.71 -24.97 5.81
C VAL A 12 -17.68 -23.85 5.45
N ALA A 13 -18.35 -23.94 4.31
CA ALA A 13 -19.36 -22.96 3.88
C ALA A 13 -20.53 -22.82 4.87
N ALA A 14 -20.87 -23.92 5.59
CA ALA A 14 -21.93 -23.92 6.60
C ALA A 14 -21.50 -23.32 7.97
N LEU A 15 -20.23 -22.98 8.17
CA LEU A 15 -19.78 -22.36 9.42
C LEU A 15 -20.42 -20.98 9.62
N THR A 16 -20.92 -20.76 10.83
CA THR A 16 -21.41 -19.44 11.22
C THR A 16 -20.26 -18.46 11.49
N SER A 17 -20.56 -17.15 11.45
CA SER A 17 -19.59 -16.11 11.82
C SER A 17 -18.95 -16.33 13.18
N SER A 18 -19.76 -16.78 14.17
CA SER A 18 -19.24 -17.06 15.52
C SER A 18 -18.28 -18.26 15.54
N GLN A 19 -18.53 -19.27 14.73
CA GLN A 19 -17.66 -20.45 14.61
C GLN A 19 -16.35 -20.08 13.89
N LEU A 20 -16.44 -19.31 12.79
CA LEU A 20 -15.26 -18.82 12.07
C LEU A 20 -14.39 -17.94 12.98
N GLY A 21 -14.98 -17.00 13.70
CA GLY A 21 -14.24 -16.14 14.64
C GLY A 21 -13.61 -16.90 15.82
N ALA A 22 -14.12 -18.11 16.15
CA ALA A 22 -13.59 -18.93 17.23
C ALA A 22 -12.47 -19.90 16.77
N LEU A 23 -12.20 -20.03 15.47
CA LEU A 23 -11.09 -20.83 14.97
C LEU A 23 -9.75 -20.20 15.39
N SER A 24 -8.80 -21.03 15.77
CA SER A 24 -7.42 -20.56 15.98
C SER A 24 -6.74 -20.24 14.64
N THR A 25 -5.63 -19.53 14.67
CA THR A 25 -4.79 -19.29 13.48
C THR A 25 -4.31 -20.60 12.85
N ASP A 26 -3.97 -21.59 13.67
CA ASP A 26 -3.55 -22.91 13.19
C ASP A 26 -4.69 -23.64 12.49
N ASP A 27 -5.94 -23.41 12.92
CA ASP A 27 -7.11 -23.97 12.25
C ASP A 27 -7.37 -23.28 10.92
N ILE A 28 -7.20 -21.95 10.84
CA ILE A 28 -7.32 -21.19 9.60
C ILE A 28 -6.27 -21.65 8.57
N VAL A 29 -5.03 -21.83 8.99
CA VAL A 29 -3.96 -22.35 8.11
C VAL A 29 -4.24 -23.80 7.68
N ALA A 30 -4.84 -24.60 8.56
CA ALA A 30 -5.16 -26.01 8.28
C ALA A 30 -6.37 -26.19 7.35
N LEU A 31 -7.20 -25.15 7.15
CA LEU A 31 -8.26 -25.21 6.15
C LEU A 31 -7.65 -25.48 4.76
N ALA A 32 -8.16 -26.50 4.07
CA ALA A 32 -7.82 -26.72 2.68
C ALA A 32 -8.22 -25.50 1.85
N THR A 33 -7.45 -25.20 0.81
CA THR A 33 -7.72 -24.05 -0.08
C THR A 33 -9.14 -24.10 -0.64
N GLU A 34 -9.62 -25.30 -1.02
CA GLU A 34 -10.98 -25.53 -1.51
C GLU A 34 -12.05 -25.23 -0.44
N GLY A 35 -11.74 -25.45 0.84
CA GLY A 35 -12.60 -25.07 1.94
C GLY A 35 -12.64 -23.54 2.13
N LEU A 36 -11.50 -22.87 2.06
CA LEU A 36 -11.43 -21.43 2.20
C LEU A 36 -12.23 -20.72 1.09
N VAL A 37 -12.07 -21.12 -0.16
CA VAL A 37 -12.81 -20.52 -1.30
C VAL A 37 -14.29 -20.86 -1.33
N ALA A 38 -14.74 -21.80 -0.50
CA ALA A 38 -16.18 -22.06 -0.31
C ALA A 38 -16.84 -21.07 0.67
N LEU A 39 -16.05 -20.29 1.42
CA LEU A 39 -16.58 -19.21 2.25
C LEU A 39 -17.12 -18.09 1.35
N THR A 40 -18.22 -17.49 1.77
CA THR A 40 -18.69 -16.25 1.16
C THR A 40 -17.81 -15.08 1.57
N SER A 41 -17.79 -14.03 0.76
CA SER A 41 -17.07 -12.80 1.10
C SER A 41 -17.51 -12.23 2.45
N ALA A 42 -18.79 -12.35 2.82
CA ALA A 42 -19.28 -11.95 4.14
C ALA A 42 -18.68 -12.80 5.29
N GLN A 43 -18.43 -14.07 5.05
CA GLN A 43 -17.75 -14.94 6.02
C GLN A 43 -16.25 -14.63 6.12
N LEU A 44 -15.61 -14.28 5.02
CA LEU A 44 -14.21 -13.82 5.03
C LEU A 44 -14.04 -12.50 5.81
N GLN A 45 -15.00 -11.59 5.72
CA GLN A 45 -14.99 -10.33 6.48
C GLN A 45 -15.03 -10.51 8.01
N VAL A 46 -15.59 -11.60 8.52
CA VAL A 46 -15.65 -11.84 9.97
C VAL A 46 -14.39 -12.46 10.54
N LEU A 47 -13.46 -12.89 9.70
CA LEU A 47 -12.12 -13.29 10.17
C LEU A 47 -11.45 -12.11 10.86
N THR A 48 -10.91 -12.37 12.04
CA THR A 48 -10.12 -11.37 12.76
C THR A 48 -8.85 -11.01 11.95
N THR A 49 -8.25 -9.86 12.23
CA THR A 49 -6.99 -9.44 11.61
C THR A 49 -5.88 -10.46 11.78
N VAL A 50 -5.82 -11.12 12.95
CA VAL A 50 -4.84 -12.16 13.26
C VAL A 50 -5.08 -13.42 12.43
N GLN A 51 -6.33 -13.83 12.25
CA GLN A 51 -6.70 -14.96 11.40
C GLN A 51 -6.42 -14.64 9.92
N TYR A 52 -6.74 -13.42 9.47
CA TYR A 52 -6.49 -13.01 8.08
C TYR A 52 -4.99 -12.96 7.77
N ALA A 53 -4.20 -12.40 8.68
CA ALA A 53 -2.74 -12.39 8.58
C ALA A 53 -2.09 -13.79 8.65
N ALA A 54 -2.78 -14.77 9.20
CA ALA A 54 -2.31 -16.16 9.27
C ALA A 54 -2.59 -16.96 7.99
N LEU A 55 -3.44 -16.47 7.07
CA LEU A 55 -3.66 -17.15 5.78
C LEU A 55 -2.34 -17.37 5.06
N SER A 56 -2.13 -18.58 4.55
CA SER A 56 -0.97 -18.88 3.72
C SER A 56 -1.03 -18.14 2.38
N THR A 57 0.11 -17.98 1.74
CA THR A 57 0.18 -17.37 0.39
C THR A 57 -0.66 -18.13 -0.63
N ALA A 58 -0.70 -19.47 -0.54
CA ALA A 58 -1.56 -20.29 -1.40
C ALA A 58 -3.06 -20.01 -1.18
N GLN A 59 -3.47 -19.79 0.08
CA GLN A 59 -4.83 -19.43 0.41
C GLN A 59 -5.18 -18.02 -0.10
N ILE A 60 -4.26 -17.06 0.02
CA ILE A 60 -4.41 -15.70 -0.53
C ILE A 60 -4.59 -15.72 -2.04
N VAL A 61 -3.74 -16.45 -2.77
CA VAL A 61 -3.82 -16.57 -4.25
C VAL A 61 -5.15 -17.18 -4.70
N ALA A 62 -5.75 -18.05 -3.88
CA ALA A 62 -7.01 -18.71 -4.22
C ALA A 62 -8.26 -17.86 -3.99
N LEU A 63 -8.16 -16.74 -3.23
CA LEU A 63 -9.28 -15.81 -3.05
C LEU A 63 -9.68 -15.19 -4.40
N SER A 64 -10.99 -15.04 -4.60
CA SER A 64 -11.51 -14.35 -5.78
C SER A 64 -11.29 -12.83 -5.69
N THR A 65 -11.38 -12.13 -6.82
CA THR A 65 -11.38 -10.67 -6.85
C THR A 65 -12.50 -10.07 -6.00
N ASP A 66 -13.68 -10.70 -5.99
CA ASP A 66 -14.81 -10.26 -5.14
C ASP A 66 -14.48 -10.35 -3.64
N ASP A 67 -13.70 -11.36 -3.24
CA ASP A 67 -13.24 -11.49 -1.85
C ASP A 67 -12.24 -10.41 -1.48
N ILE A 68 -11.38 -10.02 -2.42
CA ILE A 68 -10.45 -8.90 -2.23
C ILE A 68 -11.22 -7.57 -2.12
N VAL A 69 -12.20 -7.31 -3.01
CA VAL A 69 -13.07 -6.13 -2.92
C VAL A 69 -13.81 -6.06 -1.58
N ALA A 70 -14.24 -7.23 -1.05
CA ALA A 70 -14.97 -7.33 0.20
C ALA A 70 -14.09 -7.21 1.45
N MET A 71 -12.76 -7.24 1.32
CA MET A 71 -11.83 -7.12 2.45
C MET A 71 -12.09 -5.85 3.27
N THR A 72 -11.95 -5.94 4.57
CA THR A 72 -12.06 -4.77 5.44
C THR A 72 -10.72 -4.02 5.51
N THR A 73 -10.76 -2.71 5.75
CA THR A 73 -9.54 -1.89 5.95
C THR A 73 -8.66 -2.42 7.09
N SER A 74 -9.27 -3.01 8.13
CA SER A 74 -8.50 -3.62 9.23
C SER A 74 -7.76 -4.89 8.78
N GLN A 75 -8.36 -5.69 7.89
CA GLN A 75 -7.72 -6.85 7.29
C GLN A 75 -6.60 -6.43 6.32
N ALA A 76 -6.84 -5.39 5.51
CA ALA A 76 -5.83 -4.81 4.62
C ALA A 76 -4.59 -4.32 5.40
N ALA A 77 -4.81 -3.58 6.49
CA ALA A 77 -3.72 -3.13 7.36
C ALA A 77 -2.95 -4.28 8.04
N ALA A 78 -3.58 -5.46 8.17
CA ALA A 78 -2.97 -6.65 8.80
C ALA A 78 -2.26 -7.58 7.80
N LEU A 79 -2.38 -7.35 6.50
CA LEU A 79 -1.69 -8.16 5.48
C LEU A 79 -0.18 -8.18 5.73
N THR A 80 0.41 -9.35 5.61
CA THR A 80 1.86 -9.50 5.65
C THR A 80 2.48 -9.16 4.29
N VAL A 81 3.76 -8.80 4.27
CA VAL A 81 4.53 -8.57 3.03
C VAL A 81 4.42 -9.80 2.11
N ALA A 82 4.62 -11.00 2.64
CA ALA A 82 4.54 -12.24 1.85
C ALA A 82 3.16 -12.48 1.23
N GLN A 83 2.08 -12.05 1.89
CA GLN A 83 0.73 -12.12 1.34
C GLN A 83 0.53 -11.12 0.20
N ILE A 84 1.05 -9.91 0.33
CA ILE A 84 0.97 -8.89 -0.73
C ILE A 84 1.80 -9.32 -1.95
N GLU A 85 3.01 -9.80 -1.74
CA GLU A 85 3.87 -10.35 -2.81
C GLU A 85 3.23 -11.54 -3.54
N ALA A 86 2.30 -12.25 -2.88
CA ALA A 86 1.60 -13.40 -3.45
C ALA A 86 0.34 -13.02 -4.24
N TYR A 87 -0.14 -11.78 -4.16
CA TYR A 87 -1.32 -11.37 -4.94
C TYR A 87 -1.07 -11.55 -6.45
N THR A 88 -2.10 -12.01 -7.13
CA THR A 88 -2.13 -12.00 -8.59
C THR A 88 -2.48 -10.59 -9.08
N THR A 89 -2.04 -10.24 -10.28
CA THR A 89 -2.41 -8.96 -10.92
C THR A 89 -3.92 -8.77 -11.03
N GLY A 90 -4.70 -9.87 -11.18
CA GLY A 90 -6.17 -9.82 -11.16
C GLY A 90 -6.73 -9.43 -9.78
N GLN A 91 -6.10 -9.88 -8.70
CA GLN A 91 -6.48 -9.50 -7.33
C GLN A 91 -6.08 -8.05 -7.02
N ILE A 92 -4.93 -7.58 -7.52
CA ILE A 92 -4.48 -6.18 -7.37
C ILE A 92 -5.52 -5.19 -7.91
N VAL A 93 -6.14 -5.49 -9.06
CA VAL A 93 -7.22 -4.65 -9.63
C VAL A 93 -8.43 -4.55 -8.69
N GLY A 94 -8.67 -5.58 -7.86
CA GLY A 94 -9.78 -5.62 -6.89
C GLY A 94 -9.50 -4.87 -5.58
N LEU A 95 -8.26 -4.44 -5.31
CA LEU A 95 -7.96 -3.65 -4.10
C LEU A 95 -8.65 -2.29 -4.17
N GLU A 96 -9.39 -1.95 -3.13
CA GLU A 96 -10.03 -0.64 -3.04
C GLU A 96 -9.06 0.42 -2.50
N THR A 97 -9.19 1.66 -2.92
CA THR A 97 -8.33 2.77 -2.47
C THR A 97 -8.33 2.94 -0.96
N ARG A 98 -9.50 2.71 -0.30
CA ARG A 98 -9.62 2.75 1.16
C ARG A 98 -8.73 1.73 1.87
N ASP A 99 -8.46 0.58 1.22
CA ASP A 99 -7.65 -0.50 1.77
C ASP A 99 -6.16 -0.19 1.55
N LEU A 100 -5.84 0.41 0.42
CA LEU A 100 -4.49 0.91 0.11
C LEU A 100 -4.07 2.07 1.03
N ASP A 101 -5.00 2.99 1.35
CA ASP A 101 -4.76 4.14 2.21
C ASP A 101 -4.34 3.77 3.65
N VAL A 102 -4.69 2.59 4.12
CA VAL A 102 -4.34 2.11 5.48
C VAL A 102 -3.09 1.25 5.52
N MET A 103 -2.51 0.92 4.36
CA MET A 103 -1.31 0.11 4.27
C MET A 103 -0.08 0.88 4.75
N SER A 104 0.80 0.20 5.47
CA SER A 104 2.09 0.73 5.86
C SER A 104 3.03 0.87 4.66
N MET A 105 4.04 1.72 4.76
CA MET A 105 5.08 1.86 3.74
C MET A 105 5.77 0.53 3.38
N THR A 106 5.93 -0.37 4.37
CA THR A 106 6.50 -1.71 4.13
C THR A 106 5.57 -2.58 3.28
N GLN A 107 4.26 -2.47 3.50
CA GLN A 107 3.26 -3.17 2.69
C GLN A 107 3.19 -2.60 1.27
N VAL A 108 3.20 -1.28 1.13
CA VAL A 108 3.23 -0.61 -0.19
C VAL A 108 4.49 -0.98 -0.98
N ALA A 109 5.65 -1.08 -0.32
CA ALA A 109 6.90 -1.48 -0.96
C ALA A 109 6.93 -2.95 -1.41
N ALA A 110 5.95 -3.77 -0.98
CA ALA A 110 5.83 -5.16 -1.41
C ALA A 110 5.14 -5.33 -2.78
N PHE A 111 4.47 -4.30 -3.30
CA PHE A 111 3.90 -4.36 -4.64
C PHE A 111 5.01 -4.41 -5.69
N THR A 112 4.88 -5.36 -6.60
CA THR A 112 5.83 -5.54 -7.71
C THR A 112 5.59 -4.51 -8.83
N THR A 113 6.53 -4.43 -9.77
CA THR A 113 6.37 -3.59 -10.98
C THR A 113 5.14 -4.01 -11.79
N ASP A 114 4.84 -5.32 -11.85
CA ASP A 114 3.68 -5.84 -12.58
C ASP A 114 2.37 -5.46 -11.87
N ASP A 115 2.36 -5.44 -10.54
CA ASP A 115 1.21 -4.97 -9.74
C ASP A 115 0.95 -3.48 -9.98
N ILE A 116 1.99 -2.67 -9.94
CA ILE A 116 1.92 -1.22 -10.21
C ILE A 116 1.41 -0.97 -11.64
N ALA A 117 1.81 -1.79 -12.62
CA ALA A 117 1.41 -1.63 -14.02
C ALA A 117 -0.09 -1.88 -14.27
N VAL A 118 -0.76 -2.67 -13.42
CA VAL A 118 -2.19 -2.98 -13.55
C VAL A 118 -3.08 -2.11 -12.65
N MET A 119 -2.49 -1.34 -11.74
CA MET A 119 -3.24 -0.43 -10.86
C MET A 119 -3.91 0.69 -11.65
N SER A 120 -5.13 1.02 -11.27
CA SER A 120 -5.81 2.23 -11.75
C SER A 120 -5.13 3.50 -11.23
N GLY A 121 -5.39 4.64 -11.88
CA GLY A 121 -4.86 5.93 -11.39
C GLY A 121 -5.24 6.21 -9.93
N ALA A 122 -6.46 5.90 -9.50
CA ALA A 122 -6.89 6.08 -8.12
C ALA A 122 -6.15 5.16 -7.12
N GLN A 123 -5.85 3.92 -7.52
CA GLN A 123 -5.03 3.02 -6.71
C GLN A 123 -3.58 3.50 -6.64
N LEU A 124 -3.02 3.96 -7.76
CA LEU A 124 -1.68 4.56 -7.77
C LEU A 124 -1.62 5.80 -6.86
N ASP A 125 -2.61 6.66 -6.93
CA ASP A 125 -2.71 7.81 -6.03
C ASP A 125 -2.71 7.36 -4.55
N ALA A 126 -3.43 6.32 -4.19
CA ALA A 126 -3.49 5.81 -2.82
C ALA A 126 -2.15 5.23 -2.34
N VAL A 127 -1.45 4.43 -3.16
CA VAL A 127 -0.16 3.83 -2.78
C VAL A 127 1.01 4.81 -2.86
N LEU A 128 0.94 5.79 -3.77
CA LEU A 128 1.99 6.78 -3.98
C LEU A 128 1.86 8.02 -3.07
N THR A 129 0.85 8.07 -2.20
CA THR A 129 0.57 9.21 -1.30
C THR A 129 1.73 9.60 -0.37
N ALA A 130 2.80 8.84 -0.32
CA ALA A 130 3.96 9.12 0.54
C ALA A 130 5.29 9.26 -0.22
N SER A 131 5.30 9.42 -1.55
CA SER A 131 6.56 9.37 -2.32
C SER A 131 6.97 10.73 -2.88
N PRO A 132 7.97 11.41 -2.30
CA PRO A 132 8.74 12.40 -3.03
C PRO A 132 9.50 11.70 -4.18
N ILE A 133 9.76 12.43 -5.26
CA ILE A 133 10.64 11.94 -6.34
C ILE A 133 12.05 11.79 -5.78
N VAL A 134 12.59 10.59 -5.89
CA VAL A 134 13.97 10.27 -5.54
C VAL A 134 14.79 10.15 -6.82
N LEU A 135 15.98 10.73 -6.81
CA LEU A 135 16.96 10.67 -7.88
C LEU A 135 18.11 9.78 -7.43
N ASP A 136 18.38 8.72 -8.18
CA ASP A 136 19.59 7.91 -8.07
C ASP A 136 20.73 8.65 -8.79
N LEU A 137 21.64 9.24 -8.02
CA LEU A 137 22.72 10.08 -8.57
C LEU A 137 24.00 9.31 -8.84
N ASP A 138 24.17 8.13 -8.27
CA ASP A 138 25.38 7.31 -8.43
C ASP A 138 25.17 6.05 -9.29
N GLY A 139 23.92 5.80 -9.73
CA GLY A 139 23.56 4.71 -10.66
C GLY A 139 23.59 3.31 -10.02
N ASN A 140 23.55 3.23 -8.68
CA ASN A 140 23.61 1.96 -7.96
C ASN A 140 22.23 1.46 -7.46
N GLY A 141 21.15 2.17 -7.81
CA GLY A 141 19.78 1.97 -7.34
C GLY A 141 19.45 2.85 -6.13
N VAL A 142 18.16 3.19 -5.97
CA VAL A 142 17.71 4.02 -4.85
C VAL A 142 17.90 3.27 -3.53
N HIS A 143 18.65 3.87 -2.62
CA HIS A 143 18.88 3.36 -1.27
C HIS A 143 18.19 4.25 -0.24
N THR A 144 17.56 3.64 0.75
CA THR A 144 16.88 4.35 1.82
C THR A 144 17.46 3.98 3.18
N ARG A 145 17.33 4.92 4.13
CA ARG A 145 17.64 4.71 5.54
C ARG A 145 16.37 4.44 6.32
N SER A 146 16.45 3.58 7.30
CA SER A 146 15.32 3.34 8.21
C SER A 146 14.94 4.62 8.97
N ALA A 147 13.72 4.67 9.54
CA ALA A 147 13.28 5.79 10.38
C ALA A 147 14.22 6.02 11.58
N ALA A 148 14.87 4.97 12.12
CA ALA A 148 15.86 5.10 13.18
C ALA A 148 17.12 5.89 12.76
N GLN A 149 17.46 5.84 11.47
CA GLN A 149 18.62 6.51 10.86
C GLN A 149 18.22 7.73 10.03
N GLY A 150 16.93 7.99 9.93
CA GLY A 150 16.35 9.07 9.14
C GLY A 150 16.33 10.41 9.87
N VAL A 151 15.57 11.32 9.33
CA VAL A 151 15.46 12.71 9.81
C VAL A 151 14.09 12.98 10.41
N GLY A 152 14.02 13.98 11.31
CA GLY A 152 12.76 14.59 11.69
C GLY A 152 12.35 15.58 10.60
N PHE A 153 11.21 15.34 9.95
CA PHE A 153 10.71 16.17 8.87
C PHE A 153 9.18 16.15 8.83
N ASP A 154 8.55 17.26 8.47
CA ASP A 154 7.10 17.32 8.23
C ASP A 154 6.79 16.89 6.79
N LEU A 155 6.88 15.59 6.52
CA LEU A 155 6.70 15.04 5.17
C LEU A 155 5.33 15.35 4.59
N ALA A 156 4.31 15.48 5.42
CA ALA A 156 2.95 15.76 4.99
C ALA A 156 2.62 17.26 4.89
N GLY A 157 3.52 18.16 5.31
CA GLY A 157 3.28 19.60 5.32
C GLY A 157 2.11 20.02 6.22
N THR A 158 1.92 19.33 7.35
CA THR A 158 0.80 19.56 8.28
C THR A 158 1.19 20.41 9.49
N GLY A 159 2.46 20.77 9.62
CA GLY A 159 3.03 21.41 10.80
C GLY A 159 3.51 20.43 11.86
N SER A 160 3.42 19.12 11.61
CA SER A 160 3.81 18.07 12.55
C SER A 160 5.04 17.33 12.05
N VAL A 161 6.17 17.53 12.73
CA VAL A 161 7.42 16.82 12.43
C VAL A 161 7.34 15.38 12.94
N SER A 162 7.56 14.42 12.07
CA SER A 162 7.72 13.01 12.41
C SER A 162 9.09 12.50 12.00
N ARG A 163 9.57 11.44 12.66
CA ARG A 163 10.81 10.79 12.27
C ARG A 163 10.52 9.81 11.13
N SER A 164 11.04 10.13 9.96
CA SER A 164 10.81 9.35 8.74
C SER A 164 12.11 8.70 8.26
N GLY A 165 12.02 7.58 7.54
CA GLY A 165 13.12 7.10 6.73
C GLY A 165 13.54 8.17 5.73
N TRP A 166 14.77 8.10 5.23
CA TRP A 166 15.32 9.11 4.32
C TRP A 166 16.12 8.46 3.22
N VAL A 167 16.44 9.22 2.17
CA VAL A 167 17.33 8.75 1.09
C VAL A 167 18.75 8.49 1.59
N GLY A 168 19.45 7.58 0.93
CA GLY A 168 20.86 7.24 1.16
C GLY A 168 21.82 8.35 0.75
N ALA A 169 23.11 8.10 0.91
CA ALA A 169 24.13 9.11 0.64
C ALA A 169 24.39 9.35 -0.87
N GLY A 170 24.02 8.39 -1.72
CA GLY A 170 24.14 8.49 -3.18
C GLY A 170 22.89 8.99 -3.88
N ASP A 171 21.83 9.26 -3.13
CA ASP A 171 20.51 9.61 -3.64
C ASP A 171 20.07 10.99 -3.20
N ALA A 172 19.18 11.62 -3.95
CA ALA A 172 18.62 12.93 -3.63
C ALA A 172 17.10 12.96 -3.79
N LEU A 173 16.45 13.88 -3.07
CA LEU A 173 15.05 14.22 -3.28
C LEU A 173 14.94 15.39 -4.25
N LEU A 174 13.98 15.33 -5.18
CA LEU A 174 13.65 16.48 -6.00
C LEU A 174 12.80 17.45 -5.18
N VAL A 175 13.28 18.69 -5.05
CA VAL A 175 12.69 19.72 -4.18
C VAL A 175 12.52 21.03 -4.92
N ARG A 176 11.61 21.89 -4.44
CA ARG A 176 11.47 23.28 -4.85
C ARG A 176 11.21 24.14 -3.62
N ASP A 177 12.09 25.07 -3.34
CA ASP A 177 11.86 26.15 -2.37
C ASP A 177 10.69 27.02 -2.87
N ARG A 178 9.49 26.77 -2.34
CA ARG A 178 8.25 27.41 -2.78
C ARG A 178 7.99 28.71 -2.04
N ASN A 179 8.54 28.85 -0.85
CA ASN A 179 8.38 30.04 -0.01
C ASN A 179 9.53 31.05 -0.19
N GLY A 180 10.63 30.63 -0.85
CA GLY A 180 11.77 31.49 -1.16
C GLY A 180 12.67 31.80 0.04
N ASP A 181 12.63 30.96 1.10
CA ASP A 181 13.41 31.20 2.32
C ASP A 181 14.80 30.55 2.30
N GLY A 182 15.12 29.80 1.26
CA GLY A 182 16.39 29.12 1.06
C GLY A 182 16.53 27.80 1.82
N VAL A 183 15.45 27.29 2.43
CA VAL A 183 15.43 26.06 3.22
C VAL A 183 14.27 25.19 2.77
N ILE A 184 14.46 23.88 2.69
CA ILE A 184 13.36 22.93 2.49
C ILE A 184 12.81 22.54 3.84
N ASN A 185 11.65 23.08 4.19
CA ASN A 185 11.06 23.01 5.53
C ASN A 185 10.13 21.83 5.72
N ASP A 186 9.35 21.50 4.71
CA ASP A 186 8.33 20.46 4.78
C ASP A 186 8.01 19.83 3.43
N GLY A 187 7.11 18.85 3.44
CA GLY A 187 6.74 18.06 2.26
C GLY A 187 6.02 18.83 1.16
N ARG A 188 5.57 20.07 1.40
CA ARG A 188 5.01 20.93 0.34
C ARG A 188 6.08 21.42 -0.63
N GLU A 189 7.32 21.37 -0.22
CA GLU A 189 8.51 21.75 -1.01
C GLU A 189 9.22 20.56 -1.64
N LEU A 190 8.73 19.33 -1.36
CA LEU A 190 9.11 18.12 -2.09
C LEU A 190 8.15 17.93 -3.28
N TYR A 191 8.65 17.42 -4.40
CA TYR A 191 7.76 16.90 -5.46
C TYR A 191 7.17 15.57 -5.00
N GLY A 192 6.07 15.64 -4.27
CA GLY A 192 5.39 14.53 -3.59
C GLY A 192 3.99 14.93 -3.15
N VAL A 193 3.38 14.13 -2.32
CA VAL A 193 2.00 14.34 -1.81
C VAL A 193 1.83 15.57 -0.93
N GLY A 194 2.91 16.12 -0.40
CA GLY A 194 2.89 17.41 0.31
C GLY A 194 2.61 18.59 -0.62
N THR A 195 2.90 18.46 -1.92
CA THR A 195 2.70 19.52 -2.92
C THR A 195 1.21 19.85 -3.08
N LEU A 196 0.90 21.14 -3.15
CA LEU A 196 -0.46 21.63 -3.38
C LEU A 196 -0.59 22.15 -4.82
N ASP A 197 -1.72 21.87 -5.46
CA ASP A 197 -2.08 22.48 -6.73
C ASP A 197 -2.55 23.95 -6.55
N ALA A 198 -2.91 24.62 -7.66
CA ALA A 198 -3.38 26.00 -7.63
C ALA A 198 -4.70 26.19 -6.85
N GLN A 199 -5.43 25.13 -6.56
CA GLN A 199 -6.66 25.13 -5.77
C GLN A 199 -6.39 24.80 -4.31
N GLY A 200 -5.13 24.60 -3.91
CA GLY A 200 -4.73 24.23 -2.55
C GLY A 200 -5.03 22.76 -2.21
N LYS A 201 -5.32 21.92 -3.20
CA LYS A 201 -5.53 20.48 -3.03
C LYS A 201 -4.18 19.76 -3.18
N ARG A 202 -3.96 18.72 -2.36
CA ARG A 202 -2.78 17.87 -2.49
C ARG A 202 -2.80 17.09 -3.80
N VAL A 203 -1.64 16.98 -4.42
CA VAL A 203 -1.46 16.12 -5.60
C VAL A 203 -1.25 14.67 -5.16
N GLY A 204 -1.61 13.71 -6.02
CA GLY A 204 -1.60 12.29 -5.67
C GLY A 204 -0.19 11.69 -5.52
N HIS A 205 0.81 12.21 -6.25
CA HIS A 205 2.17 11.67 -6.26
C HIS A 205 3.19 12.67 -6.80
N GLY A 206 4.50 12.37 -6.66
CA GLY A 206 5.58 13.27 -7.03
C GLY A 206 5.59 13.67 -8.50
N PHE A 207 5.27 12.77 -9.42
CA PHE A 207 5.20 13.11 -10.85
C PHE A 207 4.01 14.00 -11.18
N ALA A 208 2.87 13.87 -10.48
CA ALA A 208 1.77 14.83 -10.58
C ALA A 208 2.17 16.21 -10.04
N ALA A 209 2.98 16.24 -8.98
CA ALA A 209 3.57 17.48 -8.47
C ALA A 209 4.52 18.14 -9.49
N LEU A 210 5.34 17.34 -10.16
CA LEU A 210 6.26 17.82 -11.20
C LEU A 210 5.50 18.34 -12.43
N ALA A 211 4.39 17.69 -12.82
CA ALA A 211 3.58 18.13 -13.94
C ALA A 211 2.96 19.53 -13.74
N LEU A 212 2.85 20.04 -12.51
CA LEU A 212 2.42 21.41 -12.25
C LEU A 212 3.43 22.46 -12.74
N GLU A 213 4.67 22.06 -13.00
CA GLU A 213 5.73 22.95 -13.52
C GLU A 213 5.72 23.04 -15.06
N ASP A 214 4.97 22.17 -15.74
CA ASP A 214 4.72 22.23 -17.18
C ASP A 214 3.70 23.34 -17.48
N SER A 215 4.19 24.58 -17.60
CA SER A 215 3.35 25.77 -17.74
C SER A 215 2.70 25.91 -19.13
N ASN A 216 3.25 25.25 -20.14
CA ASN A 216 2.77 25.28 -21.52
C ASN A 216 2.01 24.03 -21.96
N LEU A 217 1.93 23.01 -21.06
CA LEU A 217 1.22 21.76 -21.27
C LEU A 217 1.73 20.94 -22.49
N ASP A 218 3.03 21.02 -22.77
CA ASP A 218 3.67 20.27 -23.85
C ASP A 218 4.19 18.89 -23.42
N GLY A 219 4.02 18.54 -22.15
CA GLY A 219 4.47 17.29 -21.56
C GLY A 219 5.94 17.31 -21.12
N ALA A 220 6.59 18.47 -21.14
CA ALA A 220 7.97 18.64 -20.72
C ALA A 220 8.12 19.79 -19.72
N VAL A 221 8.90 19.56 -18.65
CA VAL A 221 9.29 20.63 -17.72
C VAL A 221 10.61 21.20 -18.20
N ASN A 222 10.57 22.41 -18.76
CA ASN A 222 11.74 23.12 -19.29
C ASN A 222 11.80 24.54 -18.72
N ALA A 223 12.96 25.20 -18.87
CA ALA A 223 13.12 26.58 -18.44
C ALA A 223 12.20 27.49 -19.25
N ALA A 224 11.47 28.39 -18.57
CA ALA A 224 10.63 29.41 -19.19
C ALA A 224 11.46 30.50 -19.87
#